data_2aed388823ef1209fe5c515ef30ae901
#
_entry.id   2aed388823ef1209fe5c515ef30ae901
#
_cell.length_a   1.000
_cell.length_b   1.000
_cell.length_c   1.000
_cell.angle_alpha   90.00
_cell.angle_beta   90.00
_cell.angle_gamma   90.00
#
_symmetry.space_group_name_H-M   'P 1'
#
loop_
_entity.id
_entity.type
_entity.pdbx_description
1 polymer ?
#
loop_
_entity_poly.entity_id
_entity_poly.type
_entity_poly.pdbx_seq_one_letter_code
_entity_poly.pdbx_strand_id
1 'polypeptide(L)'
;MNLRAKVFRRFAYLLFGLFIVNTLANYFYWYQSFTNFDRLMHFAGGVVGSFFLTWLFYEKYLKFLSHRNLKKLFIFNTLIFLAAAGLWEVMEFSVQGIFGVDHLLANPMDSVDDLVFGTLGSLVGLTYFLNKVRSLNLIKKQNGN
;
A
#
# COMPACT_ATOMS: atom_id res chain seq x y z
N MET A 1 2.20 10.77 -21.94
CA MET A 1 2.45 9.59 -21.07
C MET A 1 1.15 9.15 -20.44
N ASN A 2 0.77 7.87 -20.62
CA ASN A 2 -0.47 7.27 -20.12
C ASN A 2 -0.55 7.34 -18.57
N LEU A 3 -1.74 7.55 -18.01
CA LEU A 3 -1.96 7.61 -16.55
C LEU A 3 -1.52 6.32 -15.84
N ARG A 4 -1.77 5.15 -16.45
CA ARG A 4 -1.31 3.85 -15.92
C ARG A 4 0.22 3.81 -15.76
N ALA A 5 0.97 4.31 -16.73
CA ALA A 5 2.43 4.39 -16.67
C ALA A 5 2.90 5.38 -15.59
N LYS A 6 2.15 6.50 -15.36
CA LYS A 6 2.43 7.42 -14.26
C LYS A 6 2.23 6.77 -12.89
N VAL A 7 1.17 5.96 -12.74
CA VAL A 7 0.90 5.22 -11.49
C VAL A 7 2.02 4.22 -11.22
N PHE A 8 2.41 3.42 -12.22
CA PHE A 8 3.50 2.46 -12.11
C PHE A 8 4.83 3.12 -11.70
N ARG A 9 5.18 4.24 -12.35
CA ARG A 9 6.41 4.97 -12.01
C ARG A 9 6.42 5.47 -10.58
N ARG A 10 5.28 5.97 -10.06
CA ARG A 10 5.17 6.36 -8.65
C ARG A 10 5.31 5.18 -7.72
N PHE A 11 4.64 4.08 -8.03
CA PHE A 11 4.82 2.83 -7.29
C PHE A 11 6.31 2.45 -7.22
N ALA A 12 7.00 2.42 -8.35
CA ALA A 12 8.41 2.05 -8.40
C ALA A 12 9.30 2.97 -7.55
N TYR A 13 9.11 4.29 -7.61
CA TYR A 13 9.87 5.23 -6.78
C TYR A 13 9.57 5.09 -5.29
N LEU A 14 8.30 4.93 -4.92
CA LEU A 14 7.90 4.75 -3.53
C LEU A 14 8.40 3.43 -2.97
N LEU A 15 8.31 2.35 -3.76
CA LEU A 15 8.86 1.04 -3.39
C LEU A 15 10.37 1.10 -3.17
N PHE A 16 11.10 1.75 -4.07
CA PHE A 16 12.54 1.92 -3.94
C PHE A 16 12.90 2.75 -2.70
N GLY A 17 12.19 3.85 -2.46
CA GLY A 17 12.36 4.65 -1.25
C GLY A 17 12.07 3.87 0.02
N LEU A 18 10.98 3.10 0.04
CA LEU A 18 10.62 2.23 1.17
C LEU A 18 11.70 1.17 1.42
N PHE A 19 12.23 0.56 0.36
CA PHE A 19 13.32 -0.41 0.45
C PHE A 19 14.59 0.21 1.06
N ILE A 20 14.97 1.42 0.65
CA ILE A 20 16.11 2.14 1.24
C ILE A 20 15.87 2.39 2.73
N VAL A 21 14.70 2.95 3.09
CA VAL A 21 14.36 3.23 4.49
C VAL A 21 14.38 1.96 5.32
N ASN A 22 13.80 0.87 4.83
CA ASN A 22 13.82 -0.43 5.52
C ASN A 22 15.25 -0.96 5.72
N THR A 23 16.10 -0.85 4.69
CA THR A 23 17.50 -1.27 4.78
C THR A 23 18.27 -0.47 5.83
N LEU A 24 18.10 0.85 5.84
CA LEU A 24 18.71 1.73 6.84
C LEU A 24 18.17 1.46 8.24
N ALA A 25 16.87 1.22 8.36
CA ALA A 25 16.21 0.92 9.63
C ALA A 25 16.75 -0.36 10.26
N ASN A 26 16.98 -1.39 9.47
CA ASN A 26 17.62 -2.63 9.93
C ASN A 26 19.09 -2.38 10.32
N TYR A 27 19.83 -1.63 9.50
CA TYR A 27 21.23 -1.34 9.77
C TYR A 27 21.44 -0.50 11.04
N PHE A 28 20.56 0.47 11.31
CA PHE A 28 20.63 1.36 12.47
C PHE A 28 19.76 0.91 13.64
N TYR A 29 19.17 -0.28 13.59
CA TYR A 29 18.31 -0.83 14.67
C TYR A 29 17.11 0.05 15.02
N TRP A 30 16.47 0.73 14.01
CA TRP A 30 15.34 1.62 14.25
C TRP A 30 14.10 0.89 14.75
N TYR A 31 13.89 -0.35 14.34
CA TYR A 31 12.78 -1.19 14.82
C TYR A 31 12.86 -1.43 16.34
N GLN A 32 14.08 -1.49 16.90
CA GLN A 32 14.32 -1.67 18.34
C GLN A 32 14.36 -0.33 19.08
N SER A 33 14.77 0.76 18.41
CA SER A 33 15.00 2.06 19.02
C SER A 33 13.74 2.93 19.07
N PHE A 34 12.80 2.74 18.12
CA PHE A 34 11.59 3.57 17.99
C PHE A 34 10.34 2.70 18.06
N THR A 35 9.58 2.81 19.15
CA THR A 35 8.45 1.96 19.53
C THR A 35 7.34 1.85 18.45
N ASN A 36 7.17 2.84 17.57
CA ASN A 36 6.12 2.84 16.54
C ASN A 36 6.66 2.80 15.13
N PHE A 37 7.95 2.51 14.95
CA PHE A 37 8.58 2.54 13.63
C PHE A 37 7.99 1.47 12.70
N ASP A 38 7.72 0.30 13.23
CA ASP A 38 7.12 -0.80 12.51
C ASP A 38 5.74 -0.43 11.96
N ARG A 39 4.85 0.10 12.78
CA ARG A 39 3.54 0.62 12.36
C ARG A 39 3.65 1.66 11.24
N LEU A 40 4.65 2.55 11.31
CA LEU A 40 4.92 3.53 10.27
C LEU A 40 5.33 2.85 8.96
N MET A 41 6.14 1.81 9.03
CA MET A 41 6.58 1.04 7.85
C MET A 41 5.41 0.27 7.23
N HIS A 42 4.53 -0.35 8.01
CA HIS A 42 3.31 -0.99 7.52
C HIS A 42 2.34 0.01 6.88
N PHE A 43 2.18 1.19 7.48
CA PHE A 43 1.40 2.28 6.87
C PHE A 43 2.00 2.72 5.53
N ALA A 44 3.31 2.97 5.47
CA ALA A 44 4.01 3.34 4.23
C ALA A 44 3.92 2.22 3.18
N GLY A 45 4.07 0.96 3.58
CA GLY A 45 3.85 -0.23 2.76
C GLY A 45 2.43 -0.29 2.19
N GLY A 46 1.43 0.07 2.99
CA GLY A 46 0.04 0.18 2.54
C GLY A 46 -0.15 1.23 1.45
N VAL A 47 0.44 2.42 1.62
CA VAL A 47 0.42 3.46 0.57
C VAL A 47 1.04 2.94 -0.73
N VAL A 48 2.21 2.32 -0.65
CA VAL A 48 2.92 1.74 -1.81
C VAL A 48 2.08 0.63 -2.44
N GLY A 49 1.54 -0.28 -1.63
CA GLY A 49 0.66 -1.37 -2.06
C GLY A 49 -0.58 -0.88 -2.79
N SER A 50 -1.18 0.23 -2.35
CA SER A 50 -2.31 0.86 -3.04
C SER A 50 -1.96 1.32 -4.46
N PHE A 51 -0.77 1.90 -4.69
CA PHE A 51 -0.31 2.25 -6.03
C PHE A 51 -0.08 1.01 -6.90
N PHE A 52 0.45 -0.07 -6.33
CA PHE A 52 0.59 -1.35 -7.02
C PHE A 52 -0.76 -1.93 -7.42
N LEU A 53 -1.72 -2.02 -6.50
CA LEU A 53 -3.06 -2.52 -6.78
C LEU A 53 -3.79 -1.66 -7.83
N THR A 54 -3.64 -0.34 -7.75
CA THR A 54 -4.22 0.59 -8.72
C THR A 54 -3.62 0.39 -10.12
N TRP A 55 -2.33 0.10 -10.23
CA TRP A 55 -1.69 -0.22 -11.50
C TRP A 55 -2.13 -1.59 -12.03
N LEU A 56 -2.15 -2.60 -11.17
CA LEU A 56 -2.50 -3.99 -11.51
C LEU A 56 -3.96 -4.08 -12.00
N PHE A 57 -4.89 -3.49 -11.25
CA PHE A 57 -6.32 -3.52 -11.54
C PHE A 57 -6.83 -2.23 -12.19
N TYR A 58 -5.98 -1.52 -12.94
CA TYR A 58 -6.25 -0.18 -13.46
C TYR A 58 -7.60 -0.06 -14.18
N GLU A 59 -7.89 -0.98 -15.11
CA GLU A 59 -9.15 -0.96 -15.88
C GLU A 59 -10.39 -1.16 -14.99
N LYS A 60 -10.27 -2.03 -13.97
CA LYS A 60 -11.35 -2.29 -13.01
C LYS A 60 -11.62 -1.06 -12.14
N TYR A 61 -10.56 -0.37 -11.71
CA TYR A 61 -10.69 0.88 -10.97
C TYR A 61 -11.35 1.97 -11.79
N LEU A 62 -10.97 2.12 -13.06
CA LEU A 62 -11.62 3.08 -13.97
C LEU A 62 -13.11 2.75 -14.19
N LYS A 63 -13.47 1.47 -14.32
CA LYS A 63 -14.86 1.02 -14.45
C LYS A 63 -15.68 1.39 -13.21
N PHE A 64 -15.16 1.19 -12.00
CA PHE A 64 -15.84 1.61 -10.77
C PHE A 64 -16.02 3.13 -10.72
N LEU A 65 -15.03 3.90 -11.15
CA LEU A 65 -15.09 5.37 -11.21
C LEU A 65 -16.12 5.85 -12.24
N SER A 66 -16.17 5.27 -13.43
CA SER A 66 -17.12 5.64 -14.49
C SER A 66 -18.58 5.43 -14.06
N HIS A 67 -18.85 4.38 -13.30
CA HIS A 67 -20.16 4.09 -12.73
C HIS A 67 -20.43 4.81 -11.40
N ARG A 68 -19.56 5.72 -10.96
CA ARG A 68 -19.63 6.41 -9.64
C ARG A 68 -19.77 5.48 -8.44
N ASN A 69 -19.28 4.26 -8.55
CA ASN A 69 -19.43 3.24 -7.51
C ASN A 69 -18.22 3.20 -6.57
N LEU A 70 -18.00 4.33 -5.88
CA LEU A 70 -16.86 4.49 -4.97
C LEU A 70 -16.89 3.47 -3.83
N LYS A 71 -18.08 3.12 -3.30
CA LYS A 71 -18.20 2.12 -2.23
C LYS A 71 -17.62 0.77 -2.67
N LYS A 72 -17.97 0.30 -3.87
CA LYS A 72 -17.40 -0.96 -4.41
C LYS A 72 -15.89 -0.86 -4.64
N LEU A 73 -15.40 0.30 -5.07
CA LEU A 73 -13.98 0.53 -5.25
C LEU A 73 -13.21 0.41 -3.93
N PHE A 74 -13.70 1.09 -2.87
CA PHE A 74 -13.08 1.02 -1.54
C PHE A 74 -13.11 -0.40 -0.97
N ILE A 75 -14.26 -1.08 -1.04
CA ILE A 75 -14.38 -2.48 -0.58
C ILE A 75 -13.43 -3.38 -1.36
N PHE A 76 -13.39 -3.29 -2.69
CA PHE A 76 -12.50 -4.08 -3.52
C PHE A 76 -11.04 -3.86 -3.17
N ASN A 77 -10.60 -2.59 -3.06
CA ASN A 77 -9.23 -2.27 -2.68
C ASN A 77 -8.88 -2.85 -1.29
N THR A 78 -9.75 -2.66 -0.30
CA THR A 78 -9.51 -3.14 1.06
C THR A 78 -9.41 -4.66 1.11
N LEU A 79 -10.32 -5.38 0.45
CA LEU A 79 -10.30 -6.85 0.44
C LEU A 79 -9.04 -7.41 -0.23
N ILE A 80 -8.66 -6.87 -1.39
CA ILE A 80 -7.44 -7.32 -2.09
C ILE A 80 -6.19 -6.95 -1.29
N PHE A 81 -6.16 -5.76 -0.68
CA PHE A 81 -5.04 -5.36 0.17
C PHE A 81 -4.91 -6.27 1.39
N LEU A 82 -6.01 -6.55 2.11
CA LEU A 82 -6.00 -7.45 3.27
C LEU A 82 -5.56 -8.87 2.88
N ALA A 83 -5.98 -9.37 1.73
CA ALA A 83 -5.52 -10.67 1.24
C ALA A 83 -4.00 -10.67 0.98
N ALA A 84 -3.47 -9.62 0.35
CA ALA A 84 -2.03 -9.49 0.09
C ALA A 84 -1.23 -9.31 1.38
N ALA A 85 -1.72 -8.48 2.31
CA ALA A 85 -1.08 -8.26 3.61
C ALA A 85 -1.11 -9.53 4.47
N GLY A 86 -2.24 -10.25 4.50
CA GLY A 86 -2.32 -11.54 5.21
C GLY A 86 -1.37 -12.60 4.63
N LEU A 87 -1.19 -12.65 3.30
CA LEU A 87 -0.17 -13.51 2.68
C LEU A 87 1.25 -13.10 3.08
N TRP A 88 1.51 -11.81 3.23
CA TRP A 88 2.79 -11.31 3.72
C TRP A 88 3.07 -11.79 5.14
N GLU A 89 2.10 -11.66 6.06
CA GLU A 89 2.22 -12.17 7.45
C GLU A 89 2.51 -13.67 7.49
N VAL A 90 1.80 -14.47 6.67
CA VAL A 90 2.04 -15.92 6.56
C VAL A 90 3.46 -16.20 6.04
N MET A 91 3.93 -15.44 5.06
CA MET A 91 5.28 -15.58 4.52
C MET A 91 6.32 -15.22 5.58
N GLU A 92 6.16 -14.12 6.29
CA GLU A 92 7.06 -13.65 7.33
C GLU A 92 7.15 -14.68 8.47
N PHE A 93 6.02 -15.15 8.97
CA PHE A 93 5.95 -16.22 9.97
C PHE A 93 6.65 -17.51 9.50
N SER A 94 6.46 -17.88 8.22
CA SER A 94 7.08 -19.09 7.65
C SER A 94 8.60 -18.94 7.56
N VAL A 95 9.10 -17.77 7.15
CA VAL A 95 10.54 -17.48 7.07
C VAL A 95 11.16 -17.51 8.47
N GLN A 96 10.52 -16.90 9.46
CA GLN A 96 10.98 -16.93 10.85
C GLN A 96 11.07 -18.35 11.39
N GLY A 97 10.06 -19.19 11.15
CA GLY A 97 10.04 -20.59 11.58
C GLY A 97 11.12 -21.44 10.92
N ILE A 98 11.46 -21.18 9.63
CA ILE A 98 12.48 -21.93 8.91
C ILE A 98 13.90 -21.54 9.33
N PHE A 99 14.15 -20.25 9.57
CA PHE A 99 15.51 -19.73 9.86
C PHE A 99 15.81 -19.60 11.35
N GLY A 100 14.87 -19.96 12.24
CA GLY A 100 15.08 -19.97 13.69
C GLY A 100 15.40 -18.58 14.28
N VAL A 101 14.82 -17.52 13.71
CA VAL A 101 15.02 -16.16 14.18
C VAL A 101 14.09 -15.90 15.36
N ASP A 102 14.51 -16.32 16.56
CA ASP A 102 13.72 -16.29 17.79
C ASP A 102 13.33 -14.88 18.29
N HIS A 103 13.81 -13.83 17.64
CA HIS A 103 13.58 -12.44 18.09
C HIS A 103 12.21 -11.87 17.71
N LEU A 104 11.45 -12.62 16.94
CA LEU A 104 10.18 -12.18 16.38
C LEU A 104 9.10 -13.27 16.60
N LEU A 105 9.05 -13.88 17.78
CA LEU A 105 7.86 -14.64 18.15
C LEU A 105 6.68 -13.68 18.01
N ALA A 106 6.03 -13.80 16.86
CA ALA A 106 4.96 -12.93 16.43
C ALA A 106 3.94 -12.83 17.56
N ASN A 107 3.94 -11.69 18.23
CA ASN A 107 2.81 -11.34 19.07
C ASN A 107 1.61 -11.21 18.12
N PRO A 108 0.54 -12.02 18.24
CA PRO A 108 -0.62 -11.93 17.34
C PRO A 108 -1.23 -10.54 17.30
N MET A 109 -1.04 -9.73 18.34
CA MET A 109 -1.49 -8.33 18.39
C MET A 109 -0.64 -7.43 17.50
N ASP A 110 0.62 -7.77 17.25
CA ASP A 110 1.50 -7.05 16.33
C ASP A 110 1.02 -7.20 14.89
N SER A 111 0.76 -8.43 14.45
CA SER A 111 0.19 -8.69 13.12
C SER A 111 -1.16 -8.01 12.90
N VAL A 112 -2.00 -7.88 13.93
CA VAL A 112 -3.26 -7.10 13.82
C VAL A 112 -2.98 -5.62 13.63
N ASP A 113 -2.05 -5.05 14.38
CA ASP A 113 -1.63 -3.65 14.21
C ASP A 113 -1.08 -3.41 12.80
N ASP A 114 -0.26 -4.29 12.27
CA ASP A 114 0.34 -4.22 10.94
C ASP A 114 -0.72 -4.24 9.83
N LEU A 115 -1.71 -5.13 9.95
CA LEU A 115 -2.85 -5.16 9.05
C LEU A 115 -3.69 -3.87 9.12
N VAL A 116 -3.90 -3.34 10.32
CA VAL A 116 -4.65 -2.08 10.52
C VAL A 116 -3.90 -0.90 9.90
N PHE A 117 -2.62 -0.70 10.25
CA PHE A 117 -1.83 0.41 9.73
C PHE A 117 -1.59 0.29 8.24
N GLY A 118 -1.31 -0.90 7.72
CA GLY A 118 -1.21 -1.17 6.30
C GLY A 118 -2.50 -0.84 5.55
N THR A 119 -3.66 -1.24 6.10
CA THR A 119 -4.97 -0.93 5.51
C THR A 119 -5.24 0.57 5.48
N LEU A 120 -4.95 1.28 6.57
CA LEU A 120 -5.07 2.75 6.61
C LEU A 120 -4.19 3.41 5.56
N GLY A 121 -2.94 2.99 5.42
CA GLY A 121 -2.03 3.45 4.37
C GLY A 121 -2.58 3.19 2.97
N SER A 122 -3.14 2.01 2.73
CA SER A 122 -3.75 1.64 1.44
C SER A 122 -4.94 2.54 1.10
N LEU A 123 -5.79 2.89 2.06
CA LEU A 123 -6.92 3.81 1.87
C LEU A 123 -6.44 5.23 1.56
N VAL A 124 -5.37 5.70 2.21
CA VAL A 124 -4.75 7.00 1.91
C VAL A 124 -4.21 7.04 0.48
N GLY A 125 -3.47 6.01 0.06
CA GLY A 125 -2.94 5.90 -1.31
C GLY A 125 -4.06 5.85 -2.37
N LEU A 126 -5.14 5.11 -2.12
CA LEU A 126 -6.32 5.07 -2.97
C LEU A 126 -6.98 6.45 -3.07
N THR A 127 -7.19 7.13 -1.95
CA THR A 127 -7.80 8.47 -1.92
C THR A 127 -6.98 9.48 -2.71
N TYR A 128 -5.66 9.42 -2.59
CA TYR A 128 -4.75 10.25 -3.40
C TYR A 128 -4.93 9.98 -4.90
N PHE A 129 -4.99 8.71 -5.32
CA PHE A 129 -5.25 8.34 -6.71
C PHE A 129 -6.58 8.90 -7.21
N LEU A 130 -7.67 8.75 -6.43
CA LEU A 130 -9.00 9.25 -6.77
C LEU A 130 -9.01 10.76 -6.99
N ASN A 131 -8.37 11.52 -6.10
CA ASN A 131 -8.25 12.97 -6.23
C ASN A 131 -7.47 13.36 -7.49
N LYS A 132 -6.42 12.60 -7.83
CA LYS A 132 -5.64 12.84 -9.04
C LYS A 132 -6.43 12.58 -10.32
N VAL A 133 -7.22 11.52 -10.37
CA VAL A 133 -8.09 11.22 -11.52
C VAL A 133 -9.16 12.31 -11.68
N ARG A 134 -9.79 12.74 -10.58
CA ARG A 134 -10.80 13.80 -10.60
C ARG A 134 -10.21 15.12 -11.14
N SER A 135 -9.05 15.53 -10.66
CA SER A 135 -8.40 16.77 -11.13
C SER A 135 -8.09 16.74 -12.62
N LEU A 136 -7.64 15.60 -13.16
CA LEU A 136 -7.37 15.44 -14.59
C LEU A 136 -8.64 15.50 -15.44
N ASN A 137 -9.77 14.96 -14.96
CA ASN A 137 -11.05 15.02 -15.67
C ASN A 137 -11.63 16.43 -15.68
N LEU A 138 -11.46 17.21 -14.59
CA LEU A 138 -11.86 18.61 -14.52
C LEU A 138 -11.08 19.46 -15.51
N ILE A 139 -9.75 19.27 -15.61
CA ILE A 139 -8.88 19.98 -16.55
C ILE A 139 -9.30 19.67 -18.01
N LYS A 140 -9.58 18.38 -18.32
CA LYS A 140 -10.05 17.99 -19.67
C LYS A 140 -11.38 18.66 -20.04
N LYS A 141 -12.29 18.81 -19.09
CA LYS A 141 -13.59 19.45 -19.31
C LYS A 141 -13.47 20.96 -19.55
N GLN A 142 -12.50 21.63 -18.92
CA GLN A 142 -12.24 23.05 -19.13
C GLN A 142 -11.57 23.36 -20.47
N ASN A 143 -10.69 22.47 -20.95
CA ASN A 143 -9.94 22.67 -22.21
C ASN A 143 -10.67 22.11 -23.45
N GLY A 144 -11.84 21.52 -23.30
CA GLY A 144 -12.65 20.95 -24.37
C GLY A 144 -13.89 21.78 -24.73
N ASN A 145 -14.01 22.99 -24.17
CA ASN A 145 -14.93 24.05 -24.57
C ASN A 145 -14.10 25.20 -25.19
#